data_235209ff15b5ab78b7a823f87ad5182f
#
_entry.id   235209ff15b5ab78b7a823f87ad5182f
#
_cell.length_a   1.000
_cell.length_b   1.000
_cell.length_c   1.000
_cell.angle_alpha   90.00
_cell.angle_beta   90.00
_cell.angle_gamma   90.00
#
_symmetry.space_group_name_H-M   'P 1'
#
loop_
_entity.id
_entity.type
_entity.pdbx_description
1 polymer ?
#
loop_
_entity_poly.entity_id
_entity_poly.type
_entity_poly.pdbx_seq_one_letter_code
_entity_poly.pdbx_strand_id
1 'polypeptide(L)'
;MTHSIRGRSIVRLVAAVLFPLLLTVGASCNAPAIGSPFTPIPPPNPTFGPATSQIDSDGIAHTYWKVTSPPSSELSDLWVYLANFNMGVGASVQAAQDGSYRTQAEGQPGDWIEFGFGAPYGEASQTMCRPLREGLADTPCR
;
A
#
# COMPACT_ATOMS: atom_id res chain seq x y z
N MET A 1 56.55 48.50 18.86
CA MET A 1 57.42 47.30 18.97
C MET A 1 56.54 46.12 19.21
N THR A 2 56.54 45.24 18.27
CA THR A 2 55.88 44.02 18.03
C THR A 2 56.12 42.89 19.01
N HIS A 3 55.14 42.13 19.43
CA HIS A 3 55.35 40.73 19.69
C HIS A 3 54.09 39.91 19.29
N SER A 4 54.26 39.29 18.18
CA SER A 4 53.42 38.16 17.70
C SER A 4 53.80 36.91 18.49
N ILE A 5 52.83 36.18 19.04
CA ILE A 5 53.01 34.83 19.56
C ILE A 5 52.02 33.88 18.93
N ARG A 6 52.62 32.99 18.21
CA ARG A 6 52.14 31.78 17.57
C ARG A 6 51.18 30.97 18.46
N GLY A 7 50.01 30.73 17.97
CA GLY A 7 49.03 29.76 18.48
C GLY A 7 48.48 28.93 17.36
N ARG A 8 49.34 28.21 16.63
CA ARG A 8 48.91 27.25 15.59
C ARG A 8 49.64 25.94 15.84
N SER A 9 49.07 25.01 16.58
CA SER A 9 49.46 23.57 16.49
C SER A 9 48.63 22.61 17.34
N ILE A 10 47.62 23.03 18.10
CA ILE A 10 46.91 22.11 19.01
C ILE A 10 45.58 21.61 18.44
N VAL A 11 45.02 22.30 17.45
CA VAL A 11 43.69 21.95 16.89
C VAL A 11 43.73 20.81 15.88
N ARG A 12 44.88 20.41 15.37
CA ARG A 12 44.98 19.38 14.33
C ARG A 12 45.13 17.93 14.84
N LEU A 13 45.32 17.72 16.13
CA LEU A 13 45.57 16.38 16.68
C LEU A 13 44.30 15.75 17.31
N VAL A 14 43.24 16.51 17.55
CA VAL A 14 42.02 16.01 18.17
C VAL A 14 40.99 15.50 17.12
N ALA A 15 41.13 15.96 15.86
CA ALA A 15 40.21 15.57 14.79
C ALA A 15 40.51 14.19 14.18
N ALA A 16 41.68 13.62 14.42
CA ALA A 16 42.11 12.36 13.80
C ALA A 16 41.78 11.10 14.60
N VAL A 17 41.36 11.23 15.87
CA VAL A 17 41.13 10.08 16.75
C VAL A 17 39.64 9.78 16.95
N LEU A 18 38.75 10.73 16.63
CA LEU A 18 37.28 10.54 16.79
C LEU A 18 36.55 10.01 15.55
N PHE A 19 37.22 9.87 14.42
CA PHE A 19 36.58 9.44 13.17
C PHE A 19 36.51 7.92 12.95
N PRO A 20 37.31 7.05 13.57
CA PRO A 20 37.13 5.60 13.37
C PRO A 20 36.13 4.93 14.32
N LEU A 21 35.55 5.66 15.30
CA LEU A 21 34.63 5.03 16.27
C LEU A 21 33.15 5.09 15.90
N LEU A 22 32.79 5.72 14.77
CA LEU A 22 31.41 5.89 14.31
C LEU A 22 31.03 4.94 13.17
N LEU A 23 31.90 4.01 12.79
CA LEU A 23 31.69 3.12 11.64
C LEU A 23 31.32 1.66 12.02
N THR A 24 31.00 1.38 13.29
CA THR A 24 30.69 0.01 13.71
C THR A 24 29.28 -0.20 14.31
N VAL A 25 28.35 0.72 14.11
CA VAL A 25 26.95 0.48 14.50
C VAL A 25 26.09 0.33 13.23
N GLY A 26 26.58 -0.44 12.29
CA GLY A 26 25.78 -1.07 11.26
C GLY A 26 25.33 -2.45 11.74
N ALA A 27 24.67 -2.54 12.90
CA ALA A 27 23.93 -3.73 13.25
C ALA A 27 22.74 -3.83 12.30
N SER A 28 22.95 -4.54 11.18
CA SER A 28 21.87 -5.02 10.37
C SER A 28 20.95 -5.84 11.27
N CYS A 29 19.78 -5.30 11.61
CA CYS A 29 18.68 -6.08 12.13
C CYS A 29 18.18 -6.99 11.01
N ASN A 30 19.00 -7.95 10.59
CA ASN A 30 18.53 -9.16 9.95
C ASN A 30 17.94 -10.05 11.04
N ALA A 31 16.80 -9.62 11.60
CA ALA A 31 15.94 -10.59 12.25
C ALA A 31 15.59 -11.61 11.15
N PRO A 32 15.89 -12.92 11.34
CA PRO A 32 15.38 -13.92 10.43
C PRO A 32 13.87 -13.73 10.41
N ALA A 33 13.32 -13.44 9.23
CA ALA A 33 11.88 -13.47 9.05
C ALA A 33 11.47 -14.90 9.42
N ILE A 34 10.90 -15.06 10.62
CA ILE A 34 10.26 -16.31 11.00
C ILE A 34 9.06 -16.36 10.06
N GLY A 35 9.25 -17.05 8.93
CA GLY A 35 8.19 -17.26 7.96
C GLY A 35 7.00 -17.83 8.71
N SER A 36 5.87 -17.14 8.68
CA SER A 36 4.63 -17.67 9.22
C SER A 36 4.41 -19.04 8.56
N PRO A 37 4.21 -20.12 9.33
CA PRO A 37 3.94 -21.44 8.76
C PRO A 37 2.60 -21.49 8.02
N PHE A 38 1.82 -20.44 8.10
CA PHE A 38 0.53 -20.31 7.41
C PHE A 38 0.75 -19.49 6.14
N THR A 39 0.62 -20.13 4.99
CA THR A 39 0.41 -19.41 3.73
C THR A 39 -0.94 -18.68 3.87
N PRO A 40 -0.99 -17.36 3.77
CA PRO A 40 -2.25 -16.65 3.83
C PRO A 40 -3.16 -17.21 2.73
N ILE A 41 -4.39 -17.59 3.08
CA ILE A 41 -5.38 -18.00 2.09
C ILE A 41 -5.72 -16.74 1.29
N PRO A 42 -5.61 -16.76 -0.05
CA PRO A 42 -5.92 -15.58 -0.83
C PRO A 42 -7.39 -15.23 -0.66
N PRO A 43 -7.75 -13.95 -0.51
CA PRO A 43 -9.13 -13.52 -0.39
C PRO A 43 -9.92 -13.93 -1.64
N PRO A 44 -11.24 -14.17 -1.49
CA PRO A 44 -12.08 -14.54 -2.62
C PRO A 44 -12.09 -13.45 -3.69
N ASN A 45 -12.12 -13.84 -4.94
CA ASN A 45 -12.22 -12.89 -6.03
C ASN A 45 -13.54 -12.10 -5.95
N PRO A 46 -13.50 -10.77 -6.09
CA PRO A 46 -14.70 -9.95 -6.17
C PRO A 46 -15.42 -10.14 -7.50
N THR A 47 -16.67 -9.74 -7.53
CA THR A 47 -17.46 -9.63 -8.77
C THR A 47 -17.67 -8.16 -9.10
N PHE A 48 -17.37 -7.78 -10.33
CA PHE A 48 -17.71 -6.47 -10.87
C PHE A 48 -19.09 -6.53 -11.54
N GLY A 49 -19.99 -5.63 -11.13
CA GLY A 49 -21.26 -5.40 -11.78
C GLY A 49 -21.09 -4.56 -13.05
N PRO A 50 -22.22 -4.27 -13.74
CA PRO A 50 -22.17 -3.41 -14.91
C PRO A 50 -21.63 -2.02 -14.56
N ALA A 51 -20.93 -1.42 -15.50
CA ALA A 51 -20.45 -0.05 -15.39
C ALA A 51 -21.64 0.93 -15.46
N THR A 52 -21.58 1.97 -14.63
CA THR A 52 -22.57 3.07 -14.62
C THR A 52 -21.84 4.38 -14.79
N SER A 53 -22.34 5.26 -15.65
CA SER A 53 -21.78 6.61 -15.83
C SER A 53 -22.54 7.59 -14.94
N GLN A 54 -21.81 8.47 -14.28
CA GLN A 54 -22.32 9.59 -13.49
C GLN A 54 -21.61 10.86 -13.94
N ILE A 55 -22.35 11.96 -14.01
CA ILE A 55 -21.79 13.26 -14.35
C ILE A 55 -21.70 14.06 -13.05
N ASP A 56 -20.53 14.58 -12.74
CA ASP A 56 -20.30 15.44 -11.57
C ASP A 56 -20.85 16.87 -11.78
N SER A 57 -20.70 17.72 -10.76
CA SER A 57 -21.12 19.13 -10.80
C SER A 57 -20.41 19.96 -11.85
N ASP A 58 -19.25 19.54 -12.29
CA ASP A 58 -18.40 20.24 -13.26
C ASP A 58 -18.64 19.72 -14.70
N GLY A 59 -19.59 18.78 -14.87
CA GLY A 59 -19.96 18.18 -16.14
C GLY A 59 -19.03 17.07 -16.61
N ILE A 60 -18.15 16.57 -15.74
CA ILE A 60 -17.22 15.49 -16.05
C ILE A 60 -17.91 14.15 -15.86
N ALA A 61 -17.80 13.27 -16.84
CA ALA A 61 -18.36 11.93 -16.77
C ALA A 61 -17.39 10.97 -16.07
N HIS A 62 -17.86 10.33 -15.01
CA HIS A 62 -17.14 9.31 -14.29
C HIS A 62 -17.78 7.94 -14.50
N THR A 63 -16.99 6.90 -14.62
CA THR A 63 -17.48 5.53 -14.79
C THR A 63 -17.23 4.74 -13.50
N TYR A 64 -18.29 4.22 -12.93
CA TYR A 64 -18.26 3.45 -11.68
C TYR A 64 -18.68 2.00 -11.90
N TRP A 65 -17.99 1.10 -11.25
CA TRP A 65 -18.26 -0.34 -11.24
C TRP A 65 -18.66 -0.76 -9.84
N LYS A 66 -19.79 -1.41 -9.72
CA LYS A 66 -20.19 -2.04 -8.45
C LYS A 66 -19.26 -3.20 -8.17
N VAL A 67 -18.65 -3.22 -6.99
CA VAL A 67 -17.77 -4.29 -6.53
C VAL A 67 -18.44 -5.02 -5.37
N THR A 68 -18.52 -6.33 -5.46
CA THR A 68 -19.09 -7.19 -4.40
C THR A 68 -18.20 -8.40 -4.18
N SER A 69 -18.02 -8.80 -2.92
CA SER A 69 -17.35 -10.03 -2.54
C SER A 69 -18.29 -10.96 -1.79
N PRO A 70 -18.22 -12.27 -2.02
CA PRO A 70 -18.91 -13.23 -1.16
C PRO A 70 -18.36 -13.20 0.27
N PRO A 71 -19.07 -13.77 1.25
CA PRO A 71 -18.57 -13.95 2.60
C PRO A 71 -17.24 -14.69 2.65
N SER A 72 -16.34 -14.23 3.52
CA SER A 72 -15.04 -14.88 3.80
C SER A 72 -14.61 -14.55 5.21
N SER A 73 -14.46 -15.55 6.05
CA SER A 73 -14.05 -15.36 7.45
C SER A 73 -12.68 -14.65 7.61
N GLU A 74 -11.84 -14.74 6.58
CA GLU A 74 -10.52 -14.11 6.58
C GLU A 74 -10.58 -12.60 6.40
N LEU A 75 -11.66 -12.09 5.84
CA LEU A 75 -11.89 -10.66 5.63
C LEU A 75 -12.78 -10.05 6.72
N SER A 76 -13.23 -10.83 7.71
CA SER A 76 -14.11 -10.35 8.78
C SER A 76 -13.53 -9.09 9.42
N ASP A 77 -14.31 -8.01 9.41
CA ASP A 77 -13.98 -6.71 9.99
C ASP A 77 -12.72 -6.01 9.43
N LEU A 78 -12.06 -6.58 8.41
CA LEU A 78 -10.93 -5.93 7.77
C LEU A 78 -11.37 -4.76 6.88
N TRP A 79 -10.47 -3.85 6.66
CA TRP A 79 -10.63 -2.82 5.64
C TRP A 79 -10.18 -3.36 4.27
N VAL A 80 -10.98 -3.04 3.26
CA VAL A 80 -10.70 -3.32 1.85
C VAL A 80 -10.42 -1.98 1.18
N TYR A 81 -9.25 -1.87 0.59
CA TYR A 81 -8.78 -0.69 -0.14
C TYR A 81 -8.75 -1.01 -1.62
N LEU A 82 -9.27 -0.12 -2.44
CA LEU A 82 -9.25 -0.22 -3.88
C LEU A 82 -8.46 0.96 -4.44
N ALA A 83 -7.54 0.71 -5.34
CA ALA A 83 -6.79 1.74 -6.02
C ALA A 83 -6.78 1.51 -7.54
N ASN A 84 -7.20 2.52 -8.30
CA ASN A 84 -7.00 2.59 -9.74
C ASN A 84 -5.79 3.49 -10.01
N PHE A 85 -4.64 2.89 -10.28
CA PHE A 85 -3.41 3.64 -10.52
C PHE A 85 -3.42 4.37 -11.86
N ASN A 86 -4.20 3.93 -12.84
CA ASN A 86 -4.32 4.61 -14.13
C ASN A 86 -4.96 6.00 -13.98
N MET A 87 -5.90 6.12 -13.05
CA MET A 87 -6.63 7.37 -12.79
C MET A 87 -6.17 8.09 -11.52
N GLY A 88 -5.40 7.44 -10.65
CA GLY A 88 -4.98 8.01 -9.37
C GLY A 88 -6.13 8.16 -8.37
N VAL A 89 -7.18 7.33 -8.48
CA VAL A 89 -8.36 7.34 -7.60
C VAL A 89 -8.45 6.06 -6.78
N GLY A 90 -9.15 6.12 -5.65
CA GLY A 90 -9.33 4.96 -4.80
C GLY A 90 -10.57 5.04 -3.93
N ALA A 91 -10.91 3.91 -3.33
CA ALA A 91 -12.01 3.78 -2.38
C ALA A 91 -11.61 2.84 -1.24
N SER A 92 -12.28 2.95 -0.12
CA SER A 92 -12.13 2.00 0.99
C SER A 92 -13.48 1.66 1.59
N VAL A 93 -13.61 0.45 2.10
CA VAL A 93 -14.80 -0.05 2.78
C VAL A 93 -14.38 -1.05 3.85
N GLN A 94 -15.09 -1.06 4.97
CA GLN A 94 -14.95 -2.13 5.95
C GLN A 94 -15.80 -3.32 5.54
N ALA A 95 -15.19 -4.52 5.54
CA ALA A 95 -15.93 -5.75 5.34
C ALA A 95 -16.87 -6.00 6.54
N ALA A 96 -17.98 -6.65 6.29
CA ALA A 96 -18.93 -7.07 7.33
C ALA A 96 -18.32 -8.18 8.20
N GLN A 97 -19.00 -8.53 9.29
CA GLN A 97 -18.57 -9.62 10.18
C GLN A 97 -18.46 -10.98 9.48
N ASP A 98 -19.22 -11.20 8.43
CA ASP A 98 -19.11 -12.40 7.59
C ASP A 98 -18.00 -12.29 6.55
N GLY A 99 -17.29 -11.15 6.49
CA GLY A 99 -16.23 -10.85 5.54
C GLY A 99 -16.70 -10.45 4.14
N SER A 100 -18.01 -10.34 3.92
CA SER A 100 -18.53 -9.79 2.67
C SER A 100 -18.32 -8.27 2.61
N TYR A 101 -18.18 -7.73 1.40
CA TYR A 101 -18.13 -6.28 1.22
C TYR A 101 -18.81 -5.85 -0.08
N ARG A 102 -19.24 -4.58 -0.10
CA ARG A 102 -19.81 -3.92 -1.26
C ARG A 102 -19.30 -2.51 -1.35
N THR A 103 -18.76 -2.15 -2.51
CA THR A 103 -18.22 -0.81 -2.78
C THR A 103 -18.36 -0.48 -4.26
N GLN A 104 -17.72 0.61 -4.67
CA GLN A 104 -17.60 1.01 -6.07
C GLN A 104 -16.14 1.26 -6.41
N ALA A 105 -15.74 0.89 -7.62
CA ALA A 105 -14.45 1.26 -8.20
C ALA A 105 -14.70 2.21 -9.35
N GLU A 106 -13.95 3.31 -9.39
CA GLU A 106 -13.96 4.24 -10.51
C GLU A 106 -12.90 3.83 -11.52
N GLY A 107 -13.26 3.79 -12.81
CA GLY A 107 -12.31 3.45 -13.86
C GLY A 107 -12.97 3.10 -15.18
N GLN A 108 -12.15 3.09 -16.23
CA GLN A 108 -12.58 2.67 -17.57
C GLN A 108 -12.49 1.14 -17.72
N PRO A 109 -13.24 0.54 -18.66
CA PRO A 109 -13.10 -0.88 -18.96
C PRO A 109 -11.65 -1.25 -19.28
N GLY A 110 -11.11 -2.23 -18.55
CA GLY A 110 -9.73 -2.69 -18.69
C GLY A 110 -8.70 -1.99 -17.81
N ASP A 111 -9.07 -0.96 -17.05
CA ASP A 111 -8.22 -0.40 -16.01
C ASP A 111 -7.91 -1.47 -14.93
N TRP A 112 -6.77 -1.32 -14.30
CA TRP A 112 -6.33 -2.24 -13.26
C TRP A 112 -6.66 -1.70 -11.88
N ILE A 113 -7.41 -2.49 -11.13
CA ILE A 113 -7.72 -2.19 -9.74
C ILE A 113 -6.86 -3.08 -8.83
N GLU A 114 -6.08 -2.45 -7.98
CA GLU A 114 -5.41 -3.13 -6.88
C GLU A 114 -6.33 -3.13 -5.67
N PHE A 115 -6.46 -4.30 -5.06
CA PHE A 115 -7.16 -4.52 -3.79
C PHE A 115 -6.13 -4.77 -2.71
N GLY A 116 -6.20 -3.99 -1.62
CA GLY A 116 -5.44 -4.23 -0.39
C GLY A 116 -6.37 -4.60 0.74
N PHE A 117 -5.91 -5.46 1.64
CA PHE A 117 -6.68 -5.94 2.79
C PHE A 117 -5.86 -5.72 4.06
N GLY A 118 -6.44 -5.13 5.09
CA GLY A 118 -5.70 -4.84 6.31
C GLY A 118 -6.52 -4.23 7.43
N ALA A 119 -5.87 -3.98 8.56
CA ALA A 119 -6.46 -3.25 9.67
C ALA A 119 -6.63 -1.76 9.32
N PRO A 120 -7.53 -1.03 10.02
CA PRO A 120 -7.67 0.42 9.86
C PRO A 120 -6.31 1.10 10.08
N TYR A 121 -5.93 1.98 9.16
CA TYR A 121 -4.66 2.73 9.23
C TYR A 121 -3.38 1.87 9.26
N GLY A 122 -3.49 0.56 8.98
CA GLY A 122 -2.35 -0.35 8.85
C GLY A 122 -1.91 -0.52 7.40
N GLU A 123 -0.74 -1.11 7.21
CA GLU A 123 -0.32 -1.54 5.88
C GLU A 123 -1.22 -2.70 5.42
N ALA A 124 -1.56 -2.71 4.13
CA ALA A 124 -2.27 -3.83 3.55
C ALA A 124 -1.38 -5.08 3.60
N SER A 125 -1.89 -6.14 4.25
CA SER A 125 -1.12 -7.37 4.44
C SER A 125 -1.08 -8.25 3.20
N GLN A 126 -2.04 -8.07 2.31
CA GLN A 126 -2.17 -8.78 1.04
C GLN A 126 -2.70 -7.85 -0.02
N THR A 127 -2.23 -8.02 -1.24
CA THR A 127 -2.75 -7.30 -2.39
C THR A 127 -3.09 -8.26 -3.51
N MET A 128 -4.12 -7.93 -4.27
CA MET A 128 -4.43 -8.58 -5.54
C MET A 128 -4.81 -7.53 -6.57
N CYS A 129 -4.49 -7.77 -7.82
CA CYS A 129 -4.86 -6.88 -8.90
C CYS A 129 -5.82 -7.57 -9.87
N ARG A 130 -6.85 -6.84 -10.31
CA ARG A 130 -7.86 -7.33 -11.25
C ARG A 130 -8.23 -6.25 -12.27
N PRO A 131 -8.38 -6.61 -13.55
CA PRO A 131 -8.86 -5.66 -14.55
C PRO A 131 -10.36 -5.40 -14.40
N LEU A 132 -10.79 -4.16 -14.62
CA LEU A 132 -12.21 -3.78 -14.63
C LEU A 132 -12.92 -4.37 -15.84
N ARG A 133 -13.71 -5.39 -15.59
CA ARG A 133 -14.62 -6.01 -16.56
C ARG A 133 -15.80 -6.63 -15.81
N GLU A 134 -16.97 -6.65 -16.42
CA GLU A 134 -18.15 -7.26 -15.82
C GLU A 134 -17.95 -8.75 -15.52
N GLY A 135 -18.46 -9.19 -14.37
CA GLY A 135 -18.42 -10.58 -13.92
C GLY A 135 -17.39 -10.84 -12.82
N LEU A 136 -17.06 -12.11 -12.63
CA LEU A 136 -16.10 -12.55 -11.63
C LEU A 136 -14.69 -12.06 -12.00
N ALA A 137 -14.03 -11.41 -11.07
CA ALA A 137 -12.67 -10.90 -11.25
C ALA A 137 -11.63 -12.02 -11.01
N ASP A 138 -11.63 -13.03 -11.85
CA ASP A 138 -10.78 -14.22 -11.74
C ASP A 138 -9.43 -14.10 -12.47
N THR A 139 -9.27 -13.08 -13.33
CA THR A 139 -8.07 -12.86 -14.12
C THR A 139 -7.16 -11.86 -13.42
N PRO A 140 -5.90 -12.21 -13.10
CA PRO A 140 -4.95 -11.25 -12.54
C PRO A 140 -4.56 -10.18 -13.57
N CYS A 141 -4.04 -9.06 -13.08
CA CYS A 141 -3.37 -8.08 -13.93
C CYS A 141 -2.07 -8.69 -14.50
N ARG A 142 -1.73 -8.28 -15.70
CA ARG A 142 -0.51 -8.70 -16.40
C ARG A 142 0.56 -7.62 -16.30
#